data_bcb5f7dedc990f735c7bfdddbbacc824
#
_entry.id   bcb5f7dedc990f735c7bfdddbbacc824
#
_cell.length_a   1.000
_cell.length_b   1.000
_cell.length_c   1.000
_cell.angle_alpha   90.00
_cell.angle_beta   90.00
_cell.angle_gamma   90.00
#
_symmetry.space_group_name_H-M   'P 1'
#
loop_
_entity.id
_entity.type
_entity.pdbx_description
1 polymer ?
#
loop_
_entity_poly.entity_id
_entity_poly.type
_entity_poly.pdbx_seq_one_letter_code
_entity_poly.pdbx_strand_id
1 'polypeptide(L)'
;MANTKKFAAVAAVSAVLIGSLFASLSTEPQDAFAKPVDVARPAAQKALRVGSLTAYPPFEYLDTESGRYEGFDMDLIREVGKRMDREIEIVSMGLDALVPALLAKSVDVAVSALTITPERAAKVDFTKPYYDAGLTIMTTKANAPKITGPESLENQCLCAEIGSAGAVYMKRIPGATIRTFNSAAEAFMELSQGGCFAMVNDRPVNEYFLAQKSSKGMGLTEMPYVLSEDQYGFAVNKQNGELLVQLNSTLDAMKADGSFDKIYRKWFGS
;
A
#
# COMPACT_ATOMS: atom_id res chain seq x y z
N MET A 1 -30.31 46.06 -29.41
CA MET A 1 -29.87 46.20 -30.81
C MET A 1 -29.39 44.84 -31.21
N ALA A 2 -30.22 43.99 -31.79
CA ALA A 2 -30.55 43.85 -33.22
C ALA A 2 -29.29 43.45 -33.98
N ASN A 3 -29.19 42.35 -34.68
CA ASN A 3 -30.00 41.74 -35.73
C ASN A 3 -29.41 40.35 -36.08
N THR A 4 -30.09 39.27 -36.07
CA THR A 4 -31.01 38.63 -37.02
C THR A 4 -30.51 38.35 -38.45
N LYS A 5 -30.76 37.11 -38.85
CA LYS A 5 -31.27 36.61 -40.16
C LYS A 5 -30.19 36.11 -41.14
N LYS A 6 -30.39 35.13 -42.00
CA LYS A 6 -31.52 34.26 -42.38
C LYS A 6 -31.00 33.23 -43.40
N PHE A 7 -31.57 32.01 -43.44
CA PHE A 7 -32.18 31.25 -44.54
C PHE A 7 -31.43 31.10 -45.90
N ALA A 8 -31.35 29.94 -46.52
CA ALA A 8 -32.32 29.21 -47.39
C ALA A 8 -31.60 27.94 -47.92
N ALA A 9 -32.02 26.74 -47.94
CA ALA A 9 -33.11 25.99 -48.54
C ALA A 9 -33.16 25.95 -50.10
N VAL A 10 -33.53 24.74 -50.59
CA VAL A 10 -34.07 24.40 -51.93
C VAL A 10 -33.04 23.86 -52.93
N ALA A 11 -33.25 22.83 -53.71
CA ALA A 11 -34.26 21.75 -53.90
C ALA A 11 -33.69 20.68 -54.83
N ALA A 12 -34.40 19.58 -54.87
CA ALA A 12 -34.27 18.41 -55.73
C ALA A 12 -34.44 18.67 -57.23
N VAL A 13 -33.86 17.79 -58.06
CA VAL A 13 -34.48 17.31 -59.28
C VAL A 13 -34.02 15.91 -59.65
N SER A 14 -34.97 15.05 -59.91
CA SER A 14 -34.86 13.68 -60.38
C SER A 14 -34.56 13.64 -61.88
N ALA A 15 -33.84 12.63 -62.35
CA ALA A 15 -33.99 12.11 -63.72
C ALA A 15 -33.66 10.61 -63.76
N VAL A 16 -34.66 9.87 -64.12
CA VAL A 16 -34.65 8.44 -64.53
C VAL A 16 -34.20 8.38 -65.98
N LEU A 17 -33.35 7.42 -66.34
CA LEU A 17 -33.36 6.79 -67.66
C LEU A 17 -32.70 5.38 -67.65
N ILE A 18 -33.41 4.53 -68.27
CA ILE A 18 -33.34 3.10 -68.56
C ILE A 18 -32.17 2.78 -69.50
N GLY A 19 -31.55 1.63 -69.36
CA GLY A 19 -30.84 1.00 -70.51
C GLY A 19 -29.89 -0.14 -70.23
N SER A 20 -30.40 -1.35 -70.47
CA SER A 20 -29.75 -2.47 -71.12
C SER A 20 -28.68 -3.34 -70.45
N LEU A 21 -29.08 -4.46 -70.05
CA LEU A 21 -28.59 -5.82 -70.14
C LEU A 21 -27.26 -6.05 -70.91
N PHE A 22 -26.22 -6.48 -70.22
CA PHE A 22 -25.21 -7.41 -70.70
C PHE A 22 -24.79 -8.36 -69.59
N ALA A 23 -25.14 -9.60 -69.74
CA ALA A 23 -24.64 -10.69 -68.91
C ALA A 23 -23.22 -11.04 -69.38
N SER A 24 -22.25 -10.99 -68.50
CA SER A 24 -20.95 -11.67 -68.64
C SER A 24 -20.65 -12.38 -67.32
N LEU A 25 -20.71 -13.71 -67.38
CA LEU A 25 -20.18 -14.57 -66.32
C LEU A 25 -18.66 -14.40 -66.25
N SER A 26 -18.18 -13.83 -65.18
CA SER A 26 -16.82 -13.97 -64.73
C SER A 26 -16.82 -14.65 -63.38
N THR A 27 -16.36 -15.90 -63.38
CA THR A 27 -16.01 -16.68 -62.19
C THR A 27 -14.77 -16.03 -61.58
N GLU A 28 -14.98 -15.25 -60.50
CA GLU A 28 -13.88 -14.85 -59.63
C GLU A 28 -13.69 -15.92 -58.56
N PRO A 29 -12.42 -16.25 -58.20
CA PRO A 29 -12.16 -17.15 -57.09
C PRO A 29 -12.53 -16.43 -55.78
N GLN A 30 -13.39 -17.04 -54.98
CA GLN A 30 -13.66 -16.61 -53.63
C GLN A 30 -12.40 -16.83 -52.76
N ASP A 31 -11.58 -15.81 -52.63
CA ASP A 31 -10.61 -15.71 -51.54
C ASP A 31 -11.39 -15.64 -50.21
N ALA A 32 -11.46 -16.79 -49.58
CA ALA A 32 -11.98 -16.91 -48.22
C ALA A 32 -10.97 -16.22 -47.27
N PHE A 33 -11.03 -14.88 -47.18
CA PHE A 33 -10.45 -14.21 -46.05
C PHE A 33 -11.15 -14.67 -44.79
N ALA A 34 -10.51 -15.59 -44.06
CA ALA A 34 -10.92 -15.97 -42.74
C ALA A 34 -11.01 -14.67 -41.91
N LYS A 35 -12.21 -14.32 -41.45
CA LYS A 35 -12.41 -13.24 -40.51
C LYS A 35 -11.44 -13.47 -39.33
N PRO A 36 -10.72 -12.42 -38.82
CA PRO A 36 -9.93 -12.57 -37.63
C PRO A 36 -10.84 -13.13 -36.53
N VAL A 37 -10.46 -14.27 -35.97
CA VAL A 37 -11.10 -14.78 -34.77
C VAL A 37 -10.83 -13.73 -33.69
N ASP A 38 -11.87 -13.04 -33.32
CA ASP A 38 -11.81 -12.11 -32.15
C ASP A 38 -11.57 -13.00 -30.94
N VAL A 39 -10.28 -13.14 -30.59
CA VAL A 39 -9.88 -13.83 -29.37
C VAL A 39 -10.40 -12.93 -28.25
N ALA A 40 -11.57 -13.27 -27.74
CA ALA A 40 -12.17 -12.58 -26.61
C ALA A 40 -11.07 -12.38 -25.55
N ARG A 41 -10.68 -11.12 -25.35
CA ARG A 41 -9.78 -10.76 -24.26
C ARG A 41 -10.40 -11.30 -22.97
N PRO A 42 -9.68 -12.07 -22.14
CA PRO A 42 -10.24 -12.53 -20.87
C PRO A 42 -10.84 -11.31 -20.16
N ALA A 43 -12.04 -11.46 -19.60
CA ALA A 43 -12.67 -10.39 -18.84
C ALA A 43 -11.64 -9.84 -17.86
N ALA A 44 -11.37 -8.53 -17.90
CA ALA A 44 -10.36 -7.89 -17.06
C ALA A 44 -10.60 -8.33 -15.62
N GLN A 45 -9.59 -8.93 -14.99
CA GLN A 45 -9.72 -9.35 -13.59
C GLN A 45 -10.04 -8.12 -12.76
N LYS A 46 -10.97 -8.27 -11.81
CA LYS A 46 -11.36 -7.19 -10.91
C LYS A 46 -10.12 -6.61 -10.22
N ALA A 47 -10.01 -5.29 -10.13
CA ALA A 47 -8.93 -4.62 -9.42
C ALA A 47 -8.74 -5.20 -8.00
N LEU A 48 -7.50 -5.29 -7.55
CA LEU A 48 -7.17 -5.72 -6.20
C LEU A 48 -7.25 -4.50 -5.27
N ARG A 49 -8.22 -4.49 -4.36
CA ARG A 49 -8.38 -3.43 -3.37
C ARG A 49 -7.39 -3.66 -2.23
N VAL A 50 -6.47 -2.73 -2.08
CA VAL A 50 -5.36 -2.80 -1.13
C VAL A 50 -5.59 -1.79 0.00
N GLY A 51 -5.90 -2.26 1.19
CA GLY A 51 -5.95 -1.41 2.39
C GLY A 51 -4.54 -1.02 2.84
N SER A 52 -4.30 0.26 3.09
CA SER A 52 -3.01 0.77 3.53
C SER A 52 -3.16 2.03 4.38
N LEU A 53 -2.27 2.22 5.36
CA LEU A 53 -2.24 3.42 6.20
C LEU A 53 -1.85 4.68 5.42
N THR A 54 -0.96 4.56 4.45
CA THR A 54 -0.47 5.65 3.57
C THR A 54 0.15 6.86 4.28
N ALA A 55 0.67 6.67 5.49
CA ALA A 55 1.34 7.68 6.31
C ALA A 55 2.52 7.11 7.12
N TYR A 56 3.17 6.04 6.62
CA TYR A 56 4.23 5.30 7.32
C TYR A 56 5.50 5.13 6.47
N PRO A 57 6.21 6.23 6.15
CA PRO A 57 7.44 6.16 5.38
C PRO A 57 8.53 5.38 6.15
N PRO A 58 9.39 4.60 5.44
CA PRO A 58 9.53 4.52 3.98
C PRO A 58 8.65 3.48 3.31
N PHE A 59 7.69 2.85 4.00
CA PHE A 59 6.88 1.74 3.48
C PHE A 59 5.71 2.20 2.62
N GLU A 60 4.88 3.12 3.13
CA GLU A 60 3.71 3.65 2.43
C GLU A 60 3.40 5.08 2.88
N TYR A 61 3.34 6.00 1.94
CA TYR A 61 2.99 7.39 2.23
C TYR A 61 2.42 8.09 0.99
N LEU A 62 1.65 9.13 1.21
CA LEU A 62 1.22 10.02 0.15
C LEU A 62 2.34 11.04 -0.12
N ASP A 63 2.94 10.97 -1.30
CA ASP A 63 3.84 12.00 -1.77
C ASP A 63 3.02 13.22 -2.19
N THR A 64 3.20 14.32 -1.50
CA THR A 64 2.38 15.54 -1.68
C THR A 64 2.74 16.33 -2.94
N GLU A 65 3.92 16.10 -3.53
CA GLU A 65 4.35 16.77 -4.75
C GLU A 65 3.75 16.07 -5.98
N SER A 66 3.83 14.75 -6.02
CA SER A 66 3.28 13.95 -7.12
C SER A 66 1.81 13.59 -6.95
N GLY A 67 1.26 13.67 -5.74
CA GLY A 67 -0.08 13.21 -5.39
C GLY A 67 -0.23 11.68 -5.44
N ARG A 68 0.87 10.92 -5.43
CA ARG A 68 0.89 9.47 -5.55
C ARG A 68 1.24 8.82 -4.23
N TYR A 69 0.71 7.63 -4.00
CA TYR A 69 1.19 6.78 -2.92
C TYR A 69 2.55 6.19 -3.29
N GLU A 70 3.55 6.39 -2.45
CA GLU A 70 4.91 5.93 -2.63
C GLU A 70 5.38 5.12 -1.42
N GLY A 71 6.51 4.42 -1.55
CA GLY A 71 7.08 3.61 -0.50
C GLY A 71 7.41 2.19 -0.96
N PHE A 72 8.13 1.48 -0.11
CA PHE A 72 8.54 0.10 -0.36
C PHE A 72 7.35 -0.81 -0.61
N ASP A 73 6.34 -0.75 0.25
CA ASP A 73 5.11 -1.54 0.17
C ASP A 73 4.30 -1.19 -1.09
N MET A 74 4.29 0.09 -1.46
CA MET A 74 3.60 0.55 -2.67
C MET A 74 4.27 0.05 -3.95
N ASP A 75 5.59 0.06 -4.02
CA ASP A 75 6.33 -0.51 -5.16
C ASP A 75 6.16 -2.03 -5.21
N LEU A 76 6.21 -2.69 -4.05
CA LEU A 76 6.08 -4.13 -3.94
C LEU A 76 4.71 -4.62 -4.42
N ILE A 77 3.62 -4.00 -3.93
CA ILE A 77 2.27 -4.42 -4.31
C ILE A 77 1.93 -4.08 -5.77
N ARG A 78 2.49 -3.00 -6.34
CA ARG A 78 2.33 -2.70 -7.77
C ARG A 78 3.01 -3.74 -8.64
N GLU A 79 4.23 -4.17 -8.29
CA GLU A 79 4.90 -5.25 -9.03
C GLU A 79 4.15 -6.59 -8.89
N VAL A 80 3.61 -6.88 -7.70
CA VAL A 80 2.72 -8.03 -7.48
C VAL A 80 1.49 -7.95 -8.39
N GLY A 81 0.79 -6.81 -8.40
CA GLY A 81 -0.39 -6.62 -9.26
C GLY A 81 -0.08 -6.81 -10.74
N LYS A 82 1.03 -6.24 -11.21
CA LYS A 82 1.50 -6.42 -12.59
C LYS A 82 1.72 -7.89 -12.96
N ARG A 83 2.32 -8.68 -12.07
CA ARG A 83 2.57 -10.11 -12.30
C ARG A 83 1.31 -10.96 -12.24
N MET A 84 0.33 -10.53 -11.48
CA MET A 84 -0.97 -11.17 -11.36
C MET A 84 -1.97 -10.70 -12.43
N ASP A 85 -1.57 -9.79 -13.34
CA ASP A 85 -2.44 -9.13 -14.33
C ASP A 85 -3.67 -8.47 -13.67
N ARG A 86 -3.46 -7.80 -12.52
CA ARG A 86 -4.48 -7.11 -11.76
C ARG A 86 -4.10 -5.64 -11.53
N GLU A 87 -5.05 -4.75 -11.72
CA GLU A 87 -4.93 -3.36 -11.29
C GLU A 87 -4.93 -3.27 -9.76
N ILE A 88 -4.17 -2.31 -9.24
CA ILE A 88 -4.08 -2.05 -7.79
C ILE A 88 -4.87 -0.78 -7.47
N GLU A 89 -5.87 -0.94 -6.60
CA GLU A 89 -6.64 0.17 -6.03
C GLU A 89 -6.26 0.34 -4.55
N ILE A 90 -5.55 1.44 -4.24
CA ILE A 90 -5.16 1.74 -2.86
C ILE A 90 -6.34 2.39 -2.12
N VAL A 91 -6.74 1.78 -1.02
CA VAL A 91 -7.77 2.28 -0.09
C VAL A 91 -7.07 2.72 1.18
N SER A 92 -6.89 4.04 1.32
CA SER A 92 -6.24 4.64 2.50
C SER A 92 -7.16 4.56 3.73
N MET A 93 -6.61 4.07 4.85
CA MET A 93 -7.33 3.95 6.13
C MET A 93 -6.37 3.87 7.31
N GLY A 94 -6.86 4.07 8.53
CA GLY A 94 -6.06 3.89 9.74
C GLY A 94 -5.57 2.45 9.92
N LEU A 95 -4.43 2.29 10.58
CA LEU A 95 -3.82 0.97 10.82
C LEU A 95 -4.75 0.01 11.56
N ASP A 96 -5.48 0.52 12.54
CA ASP A 96 -6.46 -0.23 13.33
C ASP A 96 -7.70 -0.67 12.54
N ALA A 97 -7.97 -0.02 11.40
CA ALA A 97 -9.08 -0.35 10.50
C ALA A 97 -8.76 -1.48 9.50
N LEU A 98 -7.48 -1.81 9.27
CA LEU A 98 -7.07 -2.76 8.23
C LEU A 98 -7.64 -4.17 8.45
N VAL A 99 -7.50 -4.73 9.65
CA VAL A 99 -8.04 -6.06 9.97
C VAL A 99 -9.57 -6.08 9.92
N PRO A 100 -10.30 -5.12 10.51
CA PRO A 100 -11.75 -4.98 10.30
C PRO A 100 -12.17 -4.91 8.85
N ALA A 101 -11.44 -4.13 8.00
CA ALA A 101 -11.73 -4.00 6.59
C ALA A 101 -11.57 -5.32 5.80
N LEU A 102 -10.53 -6.11 6.13
CA LEU A 102 -10.36 -7.46 5.59
C LEU A 102 -11.50 -8.38 5.98
N LEU A 103 -11.91 -8.36 7.25
CA LEU A 103 -13.03 -9.19 7.76
C LEU A 103 -14.36 -8.81 7.10
N ALA A 104 -14.60 -7.53 6.89
CA ALA A 104 -15.76 -6.99 6.17
C ALA A 104 -15.67 -7.18 4.65
N LYS A 105 -14.53 -7.65 4.12
CA LYS A 105 -14.27 -7.78 2.67
C LYS A 105 -14.38 -6.45 1.91
N SER A 106 -14.18 -5.33 2.57
CA SER A 106 -14.13 -4.01 1.94
C SER A 106 -12.79 -3.79 1.21
N VAL A 107 -11.73 -4.48 1.63
CA VAL A 107 -10.47 -4.64 0.91
C VAL A 107 -10.14 -6.12 0.73
N ASP A 108 -9.31 -6.44 -0.26
CA ASP A 108 -8.95 -7.80 -0.61
C ASP A 108 -7.64 -8.23 0.08
N VAL A 109 -6.73 -7.29 0.26
CA VAL A 109 -5.43 -7.46 0.94
C VAL A 109 -5.09 -6.19 1.72
N ALA A 110 -4.40 -6.34 2.85
CA ALA A 110 -3.78 -5.23 3.58
C ALA A 110 -2.26 -5.28 3.36
N VAL A 111 -1.70 -4.14 2.93
CA VAL A 111 -0.27 -3.93 2.68
C VAL A 111 0.09 -2.60 3.32
N SER A 112 0.77 -2.66 4.48
CA SER A 112 0.96 -1.49 5.34
C SER A 112 1.98 -1.74 6.44
N ALA A 113 3.18 -2.23 6.10
CA ALA A 113 4.19 -2.62 7.10
C ALA A 113 3.57 -3.43 8.25
N LEU A 114 2.61 -4.30 7.90
CA LEU A 114 1.73 -4.91 8.90
C LEU A 114 2.44 -6.07 9.60
N THR A 115 2.80 -5.84 10.86
CA THR A 115 3.45 -6.84 11.70
C THR A 115 2.60 -8.10 11.85
N ILE A 116 3.21 -9.26 11.62
CA ILE A 116 2.62 -10.58 11.86
C ILE A 116 2.59 -10.81 13.37
N THR A 117 1.45 -10.55 14.03
CA THR A 117 1.29 -10.85 15.44
C THR A 117 0.33 -12.02 15.65
N PRO A 118 0.46 -12.79 16.75
CA PRO A 118 -0.48 -13.88 17.07
C PRO A 118 -1.93 -13.41 17.12
N GLU A 119 -2.16 -12.19 17.63
CA GLU A 119 -3.51 -11.62 17.73
C GLU A 119 -4.11 -11.33 16.36
N ARG A 120 -3.33 -10.79 15.42
CA ARG A 120 -3.76 -10.55 14.04
C ARG A 120 -3.91 -11.87 13.27
N ALA A 121 -2.96 -12.80 13.40
CA ALA A 121 -2.99 -14.10 12.75
C ALA A 121 -4.16 -15.00 13.21
N ALA A 122 -4.70 -14.76 14.41
CA ALA A 122 -5.94 -15.39 14.83
C ALA A 122 -7.16 -14.98 13.99
N LYS A 123 -7.14 -13.78 13.40
CA LYS A 123 -8.26 -13.17 12.66
C LYS A 123 -8.12 -13.24 11.14
N VAL A 124 -6.90 -13.06 10.62
CA VAL A 124 -6.57 -13.01 9.20
C VAL A 124 -5.39 -13.93 8.89
N ASP A 125 -5.17 -14.25 7.62
CA ASP A 125 -3.99 -14.98 7.19
C ASP A 125 -2.95 -14.01 6.62
N PHE A 126 -1.67 -14.34 6.82
CA PHE A 126 -0.54 -13.57 6.33
C PHE A 126 0.23 -14.33 5.25
N THR A 127 0.80 -13.60 4.32
CA THR A 127 1.84 -14.15 3.44
C THR A 127 3.06 -14.57 4.24
N LYS A 128 3.99 -15.27 3.60
CA LYS A 128 5.36 -15.37 4.09
C LYS A 128 5.89 -13.97 4.37
N PRO A 129 6.75 -13.81 5.38
CA PRO A 129 7.34 -12.52 5.68
C PRO A 129 8.11 -11.93 4.49
N TYR A 130 7.98 -10.61 4.31
CA TYR A 130 8.73 -9.89 3.29
C TYR A 130 9.74 -8.90 3.87
N TYR A 131 9.66 -8.58 5.15
CA TYR A 131 10.56 -7.64 5.82
C TYR A 131 10.77 -8.03 7.29
N ASP A 132 12.03 -7.94 7.77
CA ASP A 132 12.39 -8.11 9.17
C ASP A 132 12.52 -6.73 9.82
N ALA A 133 11.59 -6.40 10.72
CA ALA A 133 11.46 -5.06 11.32
C ALA A 133 12.07 -4.99 12.72
N GLY A 134 11.31 -5.44 13.72
CA GLY A 134 11.65 -5.33 15.14
C GLY A 134 11.25 -3.99 15.75
N LEU A 135 10.88 -4.02 17.02
CA LEU A 135 10.54 -2.84 17.80
C LEU A 135 11.76 -2.28 18.51
N THR A 136 11.86 -0.95 18.55
CA THR A 136 12.86 -0.21 19.32
C THR A 136 12.22 0.91 20.11
N ILE A 137 13.03 1.58 20.94
CA ILE A 137 12.61 2.69 21.78
C ILE A 137 13.09 3.99 21.16
N MET A 138 12.18 4.90 20.82
CA MET A 138 12.46 6.28 20.48
C MET A 138 12.22 7.15 21.72
N THR A 139 13.14 8.09 22.00
CA THR A 139 13.00 9.01 23.13
C THR A 139 13.65 10.36 22.81
N THR A 140 13.53 11.32 23.73
CA THR A 140 14.28 12.57 23.63
C THR A 140 15.74 12.37 24.09
N LYS A 141 16.67 13.16 23.53
CA LYS A 141 18.07 13.18 24.00
C LYS A 141 18.19 13.49 25.49
N ALA A 142 17.25 14.26 26.05
CA ALA A 142 17.20 14.58 27.49
C ALA A 142 16.80 13.37 28.36
N ASN A 143 15.95 12.46 27.81
CA ASN A 143 15.51 11.27 28.52
C ASN A 143 16.41 10.06 28.28
N ALA A 144 17.14 10.03 27.16
CA ALA A 144 17.98 8.89 26.77
C ALA A 144 18.93 8.39 27.89
N PRO A 145 19.61 9.26 28.70
CA PRO A 145 20.43 8.78 29.81
C PRO A 145 19.66 8.07 30.93
N LYS A 146 18.33 8.21 30.96
CA LYS A 146 17.46 7.56 31.97
C LYS A 146 17.01 6.16 31.52
N ILE A 147 17.22 5.81 30.24
CA ILE A 147 16.82 4.53 29.67
C ILE A 147 18.03 3.61 29.61
N THR A 148 18.12 2.68 30.56
CA THR A 148 19.19 1.71 30.67
C THR A 148 18.78 0.32 30.18
N GLY A 149 17.51 0.12 29.88
CA GLY A 149 16.90 -1.10 29.36
C GLY A 149 15.38 -0.93 29.19
N PRO A 150 14.67 -1.96 28.69
CA PRO A 150 13.22 -1.94 28.51
C PRO A 150 12.45 -1.65 29.82
N GLU A 151 12.96 -2.10 30.96
CA GLU A 151 12.41 -1.89 32.29
C GLU A 151 12.35 -0.41 32.69
N SER A 152 13.16 0.44 32.08
CA SER A 152 13.11 1.89 32.30
C SER A 152 11.80 2.54 31.80
N LEU A 153 11.00 1.81 31.05
CA LEU A 153 9.70 2.25 30.56
C LEU A 153 8.56 2.01 31.57
N GLU A 154 8.82 1.29 32.66
CA GLU A 154 7.82 1.05 33.71
C GLU A 154 7.38 2.34 34.37
N ASN A 155 6.08 2.45 34.65
CA ASN A 155 5.47 3.63 35.28
C ASN A 155 5.63 4.94 34.49
N GLN A 156 6.01 4.87 33.19
CA GLN A 156 6.19 6.04 32.33
C GLN A 156 4.98 6.31 31.43
N CYS A 157 4.87 7.55 30.96
CA CYS A 157 3.95 7.90 29.88
C CYS A 157 4.61 7.58 28.53
N LEU A 158 4.01 6.72 27.73
CA LEU A 158 4.53 6.24 26.48
C LEU A 158 3.59 6.61 25.31
N CYS A 159 4.18 6.91 24.15
CA CYS A 159 3.46 7.20 22.91
C CYS A 159 3.47 6.01 21.95
N ALA A 160 2.40 5.83 21.19
CA ALA A 160 2.35 4.93 20.05
C ALA A 160 1.32 5.37 19.01
N GLU A 161 1.43 4.83 17.81
CA GLU A 161 0.33 4.84 16.86
C GLU A 161 -0.76 3.83 17.29
N ILE A 162 -2.03 4.23 17.13
CA ILE A 162 -3.17 3.36 17.47
C ILE A 162 -3.15 2.07 16.63
N GLY A 163 -3.37 0.93 17.28
CA GLY A 163 -3.36 -0.37 16.59
C GLY A 163 -1.99 -0.93 16.23
N SER A 164 -0.89 -0.19 16.48
CA SER A 164 0.48 -0.63 16.16
C SER A 164 0.97 -1.78 17.05
N ALA A 165 1.99 -2.51 16.58
CA ALA A 165 2.66 -3.53 17.38
C ALA A 165 3.30 -2.91 18.64
N GLY A 166 3.86 -1.70 18.51
CA GLY A 166 4.40 -0.94 19.64
C GLY A 166 3.34 -0.64 20.71
N ALA A 167 2.14 -0.22 20.30
CA ALA A 167 1.02 -0.01 21.24
C ALA A 167 0.63 -1.31 21.97
N VAL A 168 0.63 -2.44 21.27
CA VAL A 168 0.35 -3.75 21.88
C VAL A 168 1.47 -4.17 22.84
N TYR A 169 2.73 -3.97 22.47
CA TYR A 169 3.89 -4.27 23.30
C TYR A 169 3.82 -3.48 24.61
N MET A 170 3.59 -2.17 24.55
CA MET A 170 3.58 -1.29 25.72
C MET A 170 2.47 -1.60 26.73
N LYS A 171 1.36 -2.23 26.32
CA LYS A 171 0.32 -2.70 27.25
C LYS A 171 0.80 -3.73 28.27
N ARG A 172 1.95 -4.36 27.99
CA ARG A 172 2.56 -5.38 28.88
C ARG A 172 3.56 -4.76 29.87
N ILE A 173 3.87 -3.46 29.72
CA ILE A 173 4.83 -2.78 30.58
C ILE A 173 4.13 -2.35 31.88
N PRO A 174 4.62 -2.79 33.05
CA PRO A 174 3.98 -2.49 34.32
C PRO A 174 3.85 -0.98 34.58
N GLY A 175 2.65 -0.52 34.92
CA GLY A 175 2.38 0.86 35.30
C GLY A 175 2.51 1.89 34.17
N ALA A 176 2.78 1.49 32.93
CA ALA A 176 2.88 2.41 31.81
C ALA A 176 1.50 3.01 31.46
N THR A 177 1.48 4.33 31.24
CA THR A 177 0.33 5.03 30.67
C THR A 177 0.58 5.21 29.16
N ILE A 178 -0.35 4.71 28.32
CA ILE A 178 -0.17 4.74 26.87
C ILE A 178 -1.05 5.83 26.26
N ARG A 179 -0.44 6.74 25.51
CA ARG A 179 -1.10 7.74 24.69
C ARG A 179 -0.99 7.32 23.23
N THR A 180 -2.12 7.14 22.56
CA THR A 180 -2.15 6.70 21.16
C THR A 180 -2.53 7.85 20.23
N PHE A 181 -1.96 7.84 19.03
CA PHE A 181 -2.11 8.84 17.98
C PHE A 181 -2.53 8.18 16.67
N ASN A 182 -3.07 8.93 15.74
CA ASN A 182 -3.53 8.38 14.45
C ASN A 182 -2.38 8.04 13.49
N SER A 183 -1.18 8.57 13.75
CA SER A 183 0.02 8.27 12.97
C SER A 183 1.27 8.26 13.84
N ALA A 184 2.32 7.58 13.36
CA ALA A 184 3.63 7.63 13.99
C ALA A 184 4.21 9.05 14.02
N ALA A 185 3.93 9.86 12.98
CA ALA A 185 4.39 11.24 12.91
C ALA A 185 3.81 12.11 14.05
N GLU A 186 2.52 11.97 14.34
CA GLU A 186 1.91 12.66 15.50
C GLU A 186 2.54 12.22 16.83
N ALA A 187 2.81 10.91 16.99
CA ALA A 187 3.47 10.37 18.16
C ALA A 187 4.91 10.92 18.32
N PHE A 188 5.67 11.03 17.22
CA PHE A 188 7.00 11.67 17.24
C PHE A 188 6.94 13.15 17.63
N MET A 189 5.94 13.89 17.16
CA MET A 189 5.75 15.29 17.54
C MET A 189 5.45 15.43 19.03
N GLU A 190 4.53 14.64 19.56
CA GLU A 190 4.21 14.61 21.00
C GLU A 190 5.44 14.27 21.84
N LEU A 191 6.20 13.25 21.42
CA LEU A 191 7.44 12.85 22.08
C LEU A 191 8.46 13.99 22.09
N SER A 192 8.64 14.69 20.97
CA SER A 192 9.60 15.81 20.85
C SER A 192 9.26 17.00 21.75
N GLN A 193 7.98 17.19 22.03
CA GLN A 193 7.45 18.23 22.92
C GLN A 193 7.49 17.82 24.40
N GLY A 194 7.94 16.60 24.71
CA GLY A 194 8.01 16.07 26.07
C GLY A 194 6.67 15.59 26.63
N GLY A 195 5.65 15.44 25.80
CA GLY A 195 4.34 14.94 26.21
C GLY A 195 4.34 13.43 26.55
N CYS A 196 5.37 12.69 26.11
CA CYS A 196 5.66 11.31 26.49
C CYS A 196 7.13 11.17 26.90
N PHE A 197 7.43 10.15 27.72
CA PHE A 197 8.79 9.79 28.10
C PHE A 197 9.53 9.07 26.96
N ALA A 198 8.84 8.13 26.30
CA ALA A 198 9.35 7.35 25.18
C ALA A 198 8.21 6.90 24.25
N MET A 199 8.59 6.40 23.10
CA MET A 199 7.73 5.72 22.12
C MET A 199 8.32 4.36 21.79
N VAL A 200 7.50 3.32 21.67
CA VAL A 200 7.91 2.04 21.11
C VAL A 200 7.34 1.96 19.69
N ASN A 201 8.23 1.80 18.72
CA ASN A 201 7.87 1.82 17.31
C ASN A 201 8.84 0.94 16.50
N ASP A 202 8.50 0.67 15.25
CA ASP A 202 9.30 -0.16 14.35
C ASP A 202 10.62 0.54 14.02
N ARG A 203 11.72 -0.20 14.18
CA ARG A 203 13.08 0.29 13.97
C ARG A 203 13.27 0.96 12.59
N PRO A 204 12.89 0.34 11.45
CA PRO A 204 13.15 0.95 10.16
C PRO A 204 12.45 2.31 9.98
N VAL A 205 11.31 2.52 10.62
CA VAL A 205 10.58 3.79 10.59
C VAL A 205 11.26 4.84 11.49
N ASN A 206 11.75 4.44 12.65
CA ASN A 206 12.53 5.29 13.53
C ASN A 206 13.83 5.76 12.84
N GLU A 207 14.58 4.82 12.24
CA GLU A 207 15.83 5.12 11.51
C GLU A 207 15.55 6.05 10.33
N TYR A 208 14.51 5.77 9.53
CA TYR A 208 14.11 6.62 8.41
C TYR A 208 13.74 8.03 8.89
N PHE A 209 12.92 8.14 9.93
CA PHE A 209 12.52 9.43 10.49
C PHE A 209 13.74 10.24 10.96
N LEU A 210 14.67 9.64 11.70
CA LEU A 210 15.87 10.31 12.19
C LEU A 210 16.81 10.76 11.08
N ALA A 211 16.79 10.09 9.93
CA ALA A 211 17.59 10.47 8.76
C ALA A 211 17.02 11.71 8.02
N GLN A 212 15.75 12.06 8.23
CA GLN A 212 15.11 13.18 7.55
C GLN A 212 15.62 14.53 8.05
N LYS A 213 15.68 15.52 7.15
CA LYS A 213 16.04 16.89 7.52
C LYS A 213 15.02 17.51 8.48
N SER A 214 13.75 17.17 8.35
CA SER A 214 12.64 17.65 9.17
C SER A 214 12.72 17.22 10.63
N SER A 215 13.38 16.08 10.93
CA SER A 215 13.57 15.59 12.29
C SER A 215 14.75 16.29 13.01
N LYS A 216 15.64 16.95 12.22
CA LYS A 216 16.78 17.67 12.78
C LYS A 216 16.28 18.83 13.65
N GLY A 217 16.67 18.84 14.92
CA GLY A 217 16.21 19.85 15.88
C GLY A 217 15.06 19.39 16.78
N MET A 218 14.39 18.28 16.49
CA MET A 218 13.35 17.70 17.36
C MET A 218 13.93 17.08 18.65
N GLY A 219 15.25 16.91 18.73
CA GLY A 219 15.91 16.40 19.92
C GLY A 219 15.62 14.92 20.21
N LEU A 220 15.17 14.16 19.21
CA LEU A 220 14.87 12.74 19.33
C LEU A 220 16.12 11.88 19.08
N THR A 221 16.09 10.68 19.64
CA THR A 221 17.11 9.64 19.44
C THR A 221 16.50 8.27 19.64
N GLU A 222 17.00 7.28 18.91
CA GLU A 222 16.67 5.89 19.09
C GLU A 222 17.62 5.22 20.08
N MET A 223 17.08 4.35 20.92
CA MET A 223 17.86 3.56 21.85
C MET A 223 18.30 2.24 21.22
N PRO A 224 19.48 1.71 21.57
CA PRO A 224 20.03 0.49 20.93
C PRO A 224 19.39 -0.82 21.43
N TYR A 225 18.17 -0.76 21.94
CA TYR A 225 17.45 -1.92 22.48
C TYR A 225 16.44 -2.43 21.45
N VAL A 226 16.66 -3.65 20.94
CA VAL A 226 15.67 -4.37 20.12
C VAL A 226 14.74 -5.11 21.07
N LEU A 227 13.46 -4.74 21.06
CA LEU A 227 12.45 -5.26 21.98
C LEU A 227 11.74 -6.52 21.45
N SER A 228 11.75 -6.73 20.14
CA SER A 228 11.13 -7.87 19.47
C SER A 228 11.74 -8.08 18.08
N GLU A 229 11.66 -9.32 17.59
CA GLU A 229 12.02 -9.71 16.22
C GLU A 229 10.75 -9.84 15.39
N ASP A 230 10.16 -8.68 15.06
CA ASP A 230 8.90 -8.62 14.32
C ASP A 230 9.12 -8.67 12.81
N GLN A 231 8.16 -9.27 12.11
CA GLN A 231 8.18 -9.40 10.65
C GLN A 231 6.90 -8.83 10.04
N TYR A 232 7.02 -8.27 8.83
CA TYR A 232 5.87 -7.81 8.07
C TYR A 232 5.39 -8.84 7.06
N GLY A 233 4.08 -8.93 6.88
CA GLY A 233 3.42 -9.75 5.88
C GLY A 233 2.21 -9.02 5.29
N PHE A 234 1.85 -9.38 4.05
CA PHE A 234 0.56 -8.98 3.52
C PHE A 234 -0.53 -9.80 4.21
N ALA A 235 -1.64 -9.17 4.59
CA ALA A 235 -2.73 -9.85 5.24
C ALA A 235 -3.94 -9.99 4.32
N VAL A 236 -4.62 -11.14 4.38
CA VAL A 236 -5.85 -11.43 3.64
C VAL A 236 -6.90 -12.03 4.56
N ASN A 237 -8.17 -11.93 4.17
CA ASN A 237 -9.23 -12.65 4.87
C ASN A 237 -8.98 -14.16 4.80
N LYS A 238 -9.17 -14.90 5.91
CA LYS A 238 -8.98 -16.37 5.98
C LYS A 238 -9.81 -17.16 4.96
N GLN A 239 -10.89 -16.59 4.47
CA GLN A 239 -11.72 -17.20 3.42
C GLN A 239 -11.13 -16.99 2.00
N ASN A 240 -10.02 -16.27 1.86
CA ASN A 240 -9.39 -15.97 0.57
C ASN A 240 -8.03 -16.66 0.42
N GLY A 241 -8.00 -17.97 0.69
CA GLY A 241 -6.78 -18.79 0.60
C GLY A 241 -6.18 -18.84 -0.81
N GLU A 242 -6.99 -18.71 -1.85
CA GLU A 242 -6.49 -18.64 -3.23
C GLU A 242 -5.62 -17.39 -3.46
N LEU A 243 -6.10 -16.23 -3.02
CA LEU A 243 -5.31 -15.00 -3.11
C LEU A 243 -4.01 -15.11 -2.30
N LEU A 244 -4.05 -15.72 -1.12
CA LEU A 244 -2.86 -15.95 -0.30
C LEU A 244 -1.81 -16.78 -1.04
N VAL A 245 -2.23 -17.85 -1.72
CA VAL A 245 -1.33 -18.69 -2.52
C VAL A 245 -0.73 -17.89 -3.68
N GLN A 246 -1.56 -17.11 -4.39
CA GLN A 246 -1.10 -16.26 -5.50
C GLN A 246 -0.10 -15.20 -5.03
N LEU A 247 -0.36 -14.52 -3.92
CA LEU A 247 0.55 -13.54 -3.33
C LEU A 247 1.90 -14.17 -2.94
N ASN A 248 1.87 -15.31 -2.25
CA ASN A 248 3.07 -16.01 -1.84
C ASN A 248 3.91 -16.48 -3.04
N SER A 249 3.28 -17.08 -4.05
CA SER A 249 3.98 -17.54 -5.26
C SER A 249 4.59 -16.38 -6.04
N THR A 250 3.89 -15.24 -6.07
CA THR A 250 4.39 -14.02 -6.74
C THR A 250 5.58 -13.41 -5.98
N LEU A 251 5.51 -13.31 -4.65
CA LEU A 251 6.62 -12.84 -3.83
C LEU A 251 7.84 -13.78 -3.93
N ASP A 252 7.64 -15.10 -3.94
CA ASP A 252 8.71 -16.06 -4.14
C ASP A 252 9.37 -15.90 -5.53
N ALA A 253 8.57 -15.70 -6.59
CA ALA A 253 9.08 -15.43 -7.93
C ALA A 253 9.88 -14.12 -8.01
N MET A 254 9.42 -13.06 -7.32
CA MET A 254 10.13 -11.78 -7.24
C MET A 254 11.46 -11.89 -6.49
N LYS A 255 11.53 -12.72 -5.46
CA LYS A 255 12.79 -13.03 -4.75
C LYS A 255 13.73 -13.84 -5.65
N ALA A 256 13.20 -14.79 -6.41
CA ALA A 256 14.01 -15.66 -7.27
C ALA A 256 14.64 -14.91 -8.47
N ASP A 257 13.94 -13.94 -9.06
CA ASP A 257 14.43 -13.18 -10.23
C ASP A 257 15.14 -11.86 -9.86
N GLY A 258 15.26 -11.54 -8.57
CA GLY A 258 15.98 -10.37 -8.06
C GLY A 258 15.18 -9.05 -8.15
N SER A 259 13.93 -9.06 -8.61
CA SER A 259 13.10 -7.85 -8.66
C SER A 259 12.70 -7.35 -7.27
N PHE A 260 12.52 -8.28 -6.32
CA PHE A 260 12.33 -7.94 -4.91
C PHE A 260 13.55 -7.17 -4.37
N ASP A 261 14.76 -7.68 -4.59
CA ASP A 261 16.01 -7.05 -4.14
C ASP A 261 16.22 -5.68 -4.78
N LYS A 262 15.79 -5.52 -6.04
CA LYS A 262 15.85 -4.21 -6.71
C LYS A 262 14.96 -3.18 -6.01
N ILE A 263 13.73 -3.56 -5.63
CA ILE A 263 12.81 -2.69 -4.89
C ILE A 263 13.36 -2.42 -3.49
N TYR A 264 13.87 -3.47 -2.80
CA TYR A 264 14.46 -3.33 -1.47
C TYR A 264 15.62 -2.32 -1.47
N ARG A 265 16.58 -2.47 -2.39
CA ARG A 265 17.72 -1.55 -2.50
C ARG A 265 17.34 -0.12 -2.85
N LYS A 266 16.25 0.08 -3.57
CA LYS A 266 15.73 1.45 -3.86
C LYS A 266 15.41 2.20 -2.57
N TRP A 267 14.87 1.51 -1.55
CA TRP A 267 14.35 2.15 -0.35
C TRP A 267 15.30 2.08 0.85
N PHE A 268 16.09 1.02 0.96
CA PHE A 268 16.93 0.74 2.14
C PHE A 268 18.43 0.71 1.82
N GLY A 269 18.81 0.85 0.59
CA GLY A 269 20.20 0.76 0.15
C GLY A 269 20.70 -0.68 0.03
N SER A 270 22.00 -0.83 -0.15
CA SER A 270 22.67 -2.14 -0.30
C SER A 270 22.99 -2.74 1.05
#